data_e9785048b577bb446cfe2d7573cfafe5
#
_entry.id   e9785048b577bb446cfe2d7573cfafe5
#
_cell.length_a   1.000
_cell.length_b   1.000
_cell.length_c   1.000
_cell.angle_alpha   90.00
_cell.angle_beta   90.00
_cell.angle_gamma   90.00
#
_symmetry.space_group_name_H-M   'P 1'
#
loop_
_entity.id
_entity.type
_entity.pdbx_description
1 polymer ?
#
loop_
_entity_poly.entity_id
_entity_poly.type
_entity_poly.pdbx_seq_one_letter_code
_entity_poly.pdbx_strand_id
1 'polypeptide(L)'
;MRLIARAPVDGNYDAAAEIKLMGQAITYWREPGEAGVPPIFSFAGSDNIARADVLYPVPNRLDEAGLEAFAYRGRVVFPIHVVASDKTKPARLVMTLNYAICDRICIPAKANIALLLPQSGESPYRAAIEEALARVPVPLAASDVASKVAIDAESGQAKPQWTVKWHGSAAAVDLFAEAPEGWAFDTHKTVDNTFTLTAAEIPAKETHVDVHLTVAGADKSYEFSAPLTMPAGAQAK
;
A
#
# COMPACT_ATOMS: atom_id res chain seq x y z
N MET A 1 -5.26 -17.76 7.76
CA MET A 1 -5.75 -16.39 7.82
C MET A 1 -6.75 -16.22 8.97
N ARG A 2 -6.83 -15.04 9.59
CA ARG A 2 -7.82 -14.70 10.63
C ARG A 2 -8.09 -13.20 10.66
N LEU A 3 -9.27 -12.81 11.19
CA LEU A 3 -9.56 -11.46 11.64
C LEU A 3 -9.23 -11.34 13.13
N ILE A 4 -8.62 -10.22 13.51
CA ILE A 4 -8.34 -9.83 14.89
C ILE A 4 -8.80 -8.40 15.12
N ALA A 5 -9.10 -8.02 16.36
CA ALA A 5 -9.45 -6.65 16.69
C ALA A 5 -9.04 -6.30 18.13
N ARG A 6 -8.92 -5.02 18.41
CA ARG A 6 -8.83 -4.46 19.79
C ARG A 6 -10.11 -3.76 20.17
N ALA A 7 -10.29 -3.51 21.46
CA ALA A 7 -11.43 -2.74 21.97
C ALA A 7 -11.45 -1.33 21.33
N PRO A 8 -12.64 -0.74 21.17
CA PRO A 8 -12.78 0.55 20.50
C PRO A 8 -12.20 1.69 21.33
N VAL A 9 -11.76 2.72 20.63
CA VAL A 9 -11.47 4.03 21.20
C VAL A 9 -12.45 5.01 20.57
N ASP A 10 -13.25 5.67 21.38
CA ASP A 10 -14.30 6.61 20.95
C ASP A 10 -15.28 6.04 19.90
N GLY A 11 -15.54 4.73 20.00
CA GLY A 11 -16.46 4.01 19.10
C GLY A 11 -15.85 3.65 17.75
N ASN A 12 -14.55 3.86 17.55
CA ASN A 12 -13.79 3.40 16.39
C ASN A 12 -12.97 2.18 16.78
N TYR A 13 -12.92 1.19 15.89
CA TYR A 13 -12.17 -0.04 16.11
C TYR A 13 -10.95 -0.07 15.20
N ASP A 14 -9.85 -0.60 15.72
CA ASP A 14 -8.79 -1.12 14.89
C ASP A 14 -8.90 -2.65 14.88
N ALA A 15 -9.30 -3.15 13.74
CA ALA A 15 -9.25 -4.58 13.39
C ALA A 15 -8.06 -4.84 12.47
N ALA A 16 -7.78 -6.10 12.17
CA ALA A 16 -6.81 -6.45 11.15
C ALA A 16 -7.09 -7.83 10.54
N ALA A 17 -6.72 -7.97 9.26
CA ALA A 17 -6.64 -9.24 8.56
C ALA A 17 -5.20 -9.77 8.61
N GLU A 18 -4.98 -10.89 9.30
CA GLU A 18 -3.68 -11.55 9.37
C GLU A 18 -3.60 -12.71 8.40
N ILE A 19 -2.62 -12.69 7.50
CA ILE A 19 -2.26 -13.79 6.60
C ILE A 19 -0.92 -14.34 7.04
N LYS A 20 -0.83 -15.65 7.22
CA LYS A 20 0.43 -16.37 7.42
C LYS A 20 0.69 -17.22 6.19
N LEU A 21 1.81 -16.97 5.55
CA LEU A 21 2.30 -17.68 4.38
C LEU A 21 3.38 -18.68 4.81
N MET A 22 3.47 -19.79 4.10
CA MET A 22 4.45 -20.84 4.40
C MET A 22 5.60 -20.78 3.37
N GLY A 23 6.79 -21.19 3.81
CA GLY A 23 7.95 -21.27 2.94
C GLY A 23 8.33 -19.93 2.31
N GLN A 24 8.47 -19.92 1.00
CA GLN A 24 8.79 -18.72 0.20
C GLN A 24 7.56 -18.05 -0.41
N ALA A 25 6.36 -18.55 -0.09
CA ALA A 25 5.13 -17.98 -0.64
C ALA A 25 4.98 -16.50 -0.31
N ILE A 26 4.45 -15.76 -1.28
CA ILE A 26 4.16 -14.34 -1.21
C ILE A 26 2.68 -14.06 -1.41
N THR A 27 2.22 -12.89 -0.98
CA THR A 27 0.95 -12.26 -1.35
C THR A 27 1.21 -10.79 -1.61
N TYR A 28 0.37 -10.14 -2.40
CA TYR A 28 0.71 -8.87 -3.02
C TYR A 28 0.20 -7.66 -2.24
N TRP A 29 0.83 -6.53 -2.53
CA TRP A 29 0.40 -5.21 -2.13
C TRP A 29 -0.77 -4.71 -3.00
N ARG A 30 -1.33 -3.55 -2.67
CA ARG A 30 -2.42 -2.91 -3.43
C ARG A 30 -2.04 -2.56 -4.87
N GLU A 31 -0.74 -2.22 -5.09
CA GLU A 31 -0.11 -2.15 -6.40
C GLU A 31 0.92 -3.28 -6.49
N PRO A 32 0.65 -4.35 -7.25
CA PRO A 32 1.45 -5.57 -7.18
C PRO A 32 2.75 -5.53 -7.99
N GLY A 33 3.01 -4.46 -8.77
CA GLY A 33 4.10 -4.38 -9.72
C GLY A 33 3.80 -5.08 -11.04
N GLU A 34 4.83 -5.54 -11.76
CA GLU A 34 4.71 -6.19 -13.08
C GLU A 34 4.02 -7.55 -13.01
N ALA A 35 4.20 -8.26 -11.90
CA ALA A 35 3.62 -9.57 -11.68
C ALA A 35 2.70 -9.52 -10.47
N GLY A 36 1.53 -10.14 -10.56
CA GLY A 36 0.71 -10.36 -9.40
C GLY A 36 -0.71 -9.85 -9.49
N VAL A 37 -1.46 -10.12 -8.42
CA VAL A 37 -2.87 -9.77 -8.31
C VAL A 37 -3.11 -9.08 -6.97
N PRO A 38 -3.60 -7.84 -6.96
CA PRO A 38 -3.84 -7.11 -5.72
C PRO A 38 -4.92 -7.80 -4.89
N PRO A 39 -4.83 -7.75 -3.55
CA PRO A 39 -5.87 -8.28 -2.67
C PRO A 39 -7.11 -7.38 -2.74
N ILE A 40 -8.28 -7.99 -2.92
CA ILE A 40 -9.57 -7.30 -2.99
C ILE A 40 -10.36 -7.62 -1.73
N PHE A 41 -10.56 -6.60 -0.90
CA PHE A 41 -11.35 -6.68 0.33
C PHE A 41 -12.79 -6.21 0.08
N SER A 42 -13.74 -6.91 0.67
CA SER A 42 -15.15 -6.50 0.75
C SER A 42 -15.66 -6.72 2.15
N PHE A 43 -16.41 -5.74 2.66
CA PHE A 43 -17.03 -5.78 3.98
C PHE A 43 -18.57 -5.87 3.90
N ALA A 44 -19.08 -6.25 2.74
CA ALA A 44 -20.50 -6.47 2.53
C ALA A 44 -21.07 -7.54 3.49
N GLY A 45 -22.23 -7.27 4.07
CA GLY A 45 -22.86 -8.14 5.09
C GLY A 45 -22.36 -7.91 6.51
N SER A 46 -21.53 -6.89 6.75
CA SER A 46 -21.24 -6.40 8.10
C SER A 46 -22.49 -5.78 8.74
N ASP A 47 -22.55 -5.83 10.05
CA ASP A 47 -23.65 -5.26 10.83
C ASP A 47 -23.13 -4.14 11.74
N ASN A 48 -23.87 -3.04 11.80
CA ASN A 48 -23.55 -1.83 12.56
C ASN A 48 -22.15 -1.24 12.19
N ILE A 49 -21.76 -1.34 10.92
CA ILE A 49 -20.53 -0.74 10.38
C ILE A 49 -20.90 0.35 9.38
N ALA A 50 -20.46 1.59 9.63
CA ALA A 50 -20.61 2.71 8.71
C ALA A 50 -19.50 2.71 7.65
N ARG A 51 -18.24 2.38 8.05
CA ARG A 51 -17.07 2.37 7.18
C ARG A 51 -16.03 1.38 7.68
N ALA A 52 -15.34 0.74 6.77
CA ALA A 52 -14.17 -0.10 7.04
C ALA A 52 -13.11 0.18 5.97
N ASP A 53 -11.96 0.72 6.38
CA ASP A 53 -10.86 1.09 5.51
C ASP A 53 -9.66 0.19 5.76
N VAL A 54 -9.18 -0.49 4.72
CA VAL A 54 -7.98 -1.32 4.81
C VAL A 54 -6.75 -0.46 4.65
N LEU A 55 -5.80 -0.61 5.56
CA LEU A 55 -4.50 0.03 5.50
C LEU A 55 -3.44 -1.00 5.06
N TYR A 56 -2.53 -0.55 4.22
CA TYR A 56 -1.51 -1.43 3.64
C TYR A 56 -0.15 -1.07 4.22
N PRO A 57 0.49 -1.97 5.00
CA PRO A 57 1.90 -1.81 5.36
C PRO A 57 2.76 -1.67 4.09
N VAL A 58 3.90 -1.01 4.22
CA VAL A 58 4.87 -0.93 3.10
C VAL A 58 5.25 -2.34 2.64
N PRO A 59 5.22 -2.62 1.32
CA PRO A 59 5.59 -3.92 0.78
C PRO A 59 7.12 -4.11 0.74
N ASN A 60 7.53 -5.30 0.34
CA ASN A 60 8.90 -5.54 -0.11
C ASN A 60 8.91 -5.58 -1.65
N ARG A 61 9.98 -5.05 -2.24
CA ARG A 61 10.31 -5.26 -3.65
C ARG A 61 10.95 -6.64 -3.78
N LEU A 62 10.34 -7.52 -4.55
CA LEU A 62 10.75 -8.91 -4.71
C LEU A 62 10.91 -9.22 -6.21
N ASP A 63 11.82 -10.14 -6.52
CA ASP A 63 11.86 -10.77 -7.84
C ASP A 63 10.93 -12.00 -7.83
N GLU A 64 10.03 -12.05 -8.79
CA GLU A 64 9.14 -13.18 -9.05
C GLU A 64 9.34 -13.69 -10.49
N ALA A 65 10.18 -14.67 -10.64
CA ALA A 65 10.53 -15.26 -11.94
C ALA A 65 11.06 -14.25 -12.97
N GLY A 66 11.83 -13.27 -12.55
CA GLY A 66 12.41 -12.22 -13.38
C GLY A 66 11.52 -11.00 -13.57
N LEU A 67 10.35 -10.94 -12.93
CA LEU A 67 9.46 -9.79 -12.92
C LEU A 67 9.47 -9.15 -11.53
N GLU A 68 9.30 -7.84 -11.48
CA GLU A 68 9.21 -7.10 -10.23
C GLU A 68 7.84 -7.27 -9.58
N ALA A 69 7.83 -7.62 -8.30
CA ALA A 69 6.62 -7.74 -7.50
C ALA A 69 6.71 -6.92 -6.20
N PHE A 70 5.64 -6.19 -5.88
CA PHE A 70 5.47 -5.53 -4.59
C PHE A 70 4.59 -6.40 -3.70
N ALA A 71 5.20 -7.05 -2.72
CA ALA A 71 4.56 -8.16 -2.03
C ALA A 71 5.05 -8.33 -0.58
N TYR A 72 4.39 -9.26 0.11
CA TYR A 72 4.70 -9.65 1.48
C TYR A 72 5.07 -11.12 1.53
N ARG A 73 6.02 -11.46 2.40
CA ARG A 73 6.47 -12.84 2.66
C ARG A 73 6.26 -13.20 4.12
N GLY A 74 6.01 -14.47 4.40
CA GLY A 74 5.87 -15.01 5.74
C GLY A 74 4.57 -14.58 6.44
N ARG A 75 4.53 -13.40 7.04
CA ARG A 75 3.36 -12.87 7.74
C ARG A 75 3.09 -11.44 7.34
N VAL A 76 1.85 -11.17 6.96
CA VAL A 76 1.35 -9.81 6.80
C VAL A 76 0.09 -9.61 7.64
N VAL A 77 -0.04 -8.42 8.21
CA VAL A 77 -1.21 -7.97 8.96
C VAL A 77 -1.67 -6.67 8.29
N PHE A 78 -2.85 -6.69 7.68
CA PHE A 78 -3.49 -5.52 7.10
C PHE A 78 -4.39 -4.89 8.16
N PRO A 79 -4.04 -3.73 8.73
CA PRO A 79 -4.93 -3.03 9.65
C PRO A 79 -6.20 -2.59 8.94
N ILE A 80 -7.30 -2.54 9.68
CA ILE A 80 -8.61 -2.12 9.19
C ILE A 80 -9.19 -1.12 10.19
N HIS A 81 -9.32 0.14 9.77
CA HIS A 81 -10.05 1.12 10.56
C HIS A 81 -11.54 0.94 10.36
N VAL A 82 -12.26 0.69 11.44
CA VAL A 82 -13.70 0.41 11.41
C VAL A 82 -14.45 1.47 12.21
N VAL A 83 -15.42 2.10 11.57
CA VAL A 83 -16.31 3.09 12.20
C VAL A 83 -17.68 2.45 12.39
N ALA A 84 -18.16 2.37 13.64
CA ALA A 84 -19.51 1.88 13.93
C ALA A 84 -20.57 2.92 13.54
N SER A 85 -21.72 2.45 13.00
CA SER A 85 -22.88 3.31 12.71
C SER A 85 -23.53 3.82 14.00
N ASP A 86 -23.62 2.95 15.02
CA ASP A 86 -24.13 3.26 16.35
C ASP A 86 -23.13 2.73 17.40
N LYS A 87 -22.45 3.65 18.08
CA LYS A 87 -21.40 3.34 19.05
C LYS A 87 -21.91 2.62 20.31
N THR A 88 -23.22 2.62 20.54
CA THR A 88 -23.87 1.99 21.70
C THR A 88 -24.24 0.53 21.47
N LYS A 89 -24.18 0.07 20.21
CA LYS A 89 -24.57 -1.29 19.82
C LYS A 89 -23.36 -2.14 19.47
N PRO A 90 -23.45 -3.47 19.64
CA PRO A 90 -22.45 -4.39 19.11
C PRO A 90 -22.26 -4.22 17.59
N ALA A 91 -21.04 -4.38 17.14
CA ALA A 91 -20.69 -4.32 15.72
C ALA A 91 -20.08 -5.65 15.28
N ARG A 92 -20.47 -6.13 14.09
CA ARG A 92 -19.98 -7.37 13.49
C ARG A 92 -19.34 -7.07 12.15
N LEU A 93 -18.04 -7.29 12.06
CA LEU A 93 -17.28 -7.16 10.81
C LEU A 93 -17.33 -8.47 10.04
N VAL A 94 -17.81 -8.43 8.79
CA VAL A 94 -17.74 -9.53 7.83
C VAL A 94 -16.77 -9.14 6.75
N MET A 95 -15.79 -9.98 6.47
CA MET A 95 -14.78 -9.73 5.44
C MET A 95 -14.77 -10.86 4.43
N THR A 96 -14.89 -10.51 3.15
CA THR A 96 -14.49 -11.35 2.03
C THR A 96 -13.18 -10.82 1.49
N LEU A 97 -12.17 -11.68 1.36
CA LEU A 97 -10.89 -11.34 0.76
C LEU A 97 -10.62 -12.29 -0.40
N ASN A 98 -10.47 -11.74 -1.62
CA ASN A 98 -9.92 -12.44 -2.76
C ASN A 98 -8.46 -11.99 -2.93
N TYR A 99 -7.52 -12.92 -3.01
CA TYR A 99 -6.09 -12.65 -3.07
C TYR A 99 -5.36 -13.78 -3.78
N ALA A 100 -4.09 -13.61 -4.10
CA ALA A 100 -3.25 -14.66 -4.63
C ALA A 100 -2.16 -15.05 -3.62
N ILE A 101 -1.82 -16.34 -3.62
CA ILE A 101 -0.66 -16.89 -2.92
C ILE A 101 0.24 -17.48 -3.99
N CYS A 102 1.44 -16.92 -4.13
CA CYS A 102 2.39 -17.33 -5.15
C CYS A 102 3.69 -17.85 -4.51
N ASP A 103 4.20 -18.96 -5.06
CA ASP A 103 5.52 -19.51 -4.79
C ASP A 103 6.09 -19.96 -6.15
N ARG A 104 5.99 -21.22 -6.52
CA ARG A 104 6.31 -21.71 -7.88
C ARG A 104 5.16 -21.54 -8.86
N ILE A 105 3.96 -21.51 -8.34
CA ILE A 105 2.71 -21.22 -9.05
C ILE A 105 1.87 -20.26 -8.22
N CYS A 106 1.05 -19.44 -8.89
CA CYS A 106 0.11 -18.55 -8.25
C CYS A 106 -1.25 -19.25 -8.09
N ILE A 107 -1.75 -19.29 -6.89
CA ILE A 107 -3.03 -19.91 -6.53
C ILE A 107 -3.98 -18.80 -6.08
N PRO A 108 -5.10 -18.57 -6.81
CA PRO A 108 -6.17 -17.72 -6.32
C PRO A 108 -6.76 -18.28 -5.02
N ALA A 109 -6.91 -17.45 -4.02
CA ALA A 109 -7.44 -17.80 -2.72
C ALA A 109 -8.61 -16.86 -2.36
N LYS A 110 -9.60 -17.41 -1.68
CA LYS A 110 -10.74 -16.66 -1.14
C LYS A 110 -10.95 -17.00 0.31
N ALA A 111 -11.16 -15.98 1.14
CA ALA A 111 -11.56 -16.17 2.51
C ALA A 111 -12.81 -15.37 2.84
N ASN A 112 -13.70 -15.99 3.64
CA ASN A 112 -14.87 -15.35 4.22
C ASN A 112 -14.80 -15.53 5.72
N ILE A 113 -14.65 -14.43 6.45
CA ILE A 113 -14.46 -14.44 7.89
C ILE A 113 -15.35 -13.39 8.52
N ALA A 114 -15.96 -13.71 9.65
CA ALA A 114 -16.72 -12.76 10.45
C ALA A 114 -16.14 -12.69 11.86
N LEU A 115 -16.16 -11.48 12.43
CA LEU A 115 -15.71 -11.21 13.77
C LEU A 115 -16.72 -10.29 14.47
N LEU A 116 -17.22 -10.72 15.64
CA LEU A 116 -17.90 -9.80 16.55
C LEU A 116 -16.84 -8.93 17.20
N LEU A 117 -16.94 -7.61 17.00
CA LEU A 117 -15.95 -6.67 17.51
C LEU A 117 -16.06 -6.53 19.04
N PRO A 118 -14.95 -6.52 19.77
CA PRO A 118 -14.96 -6.44 21.24
C PRO A 118 -15.50 -5.09 21.68
N GLN A 119 -16.39 -5.08 22.67
CA GLN A 119 -16.97 -3.84 23.22
C GLN A 119 -16.05 -3.18 24.25
N SER A 120 -15.23 -3.95 24.94
CA SER A 120 -14.32 -3.50 26.00
C SER A 120 -13.27 -4.56 26.30
N GLY A 121 -12.32 -4.23 27.15
CA GLY A 121 -11.29 -5.13 27.65
C GLY A 121 -9.99 -5.12 26.85
N GLU A 122 -8.99 -5.81 27.38
CA GLU A 122 -7.70 -5.94 26.71
C GLU A 122 -7.77 -7.00 25.61
N SER A 123 -7.18 -6.68 24.45
CA SER A 123 -7.07 -7.62 23.34
C SER A 123 -5.69 -8.27 23.33
N PRO A 124 -5.59 -9.60 23.22
CA PRO A 124 -4.31 -10.29 23.05
C PRO A 124 -3.64 -9.96 21.71
N TYR A 125 -4.34 -9.25 20.84
CA TYR A 125 -3.87 -8.86 19.50
C TYR A 125 -3.41 -7.41 19.42
N ARG A 126 -3.47 -6.66 20.51
CA ARG A 126 -3.13 -5.23 20.55
C ARG A 126 -1.72 -4.98 19.96
N ALA A 127 -0.70 -5.67 20.46
CA ALA A 127 0.67 -5.49 20.00
C ALA A 127 0.83 -5.79 18.49
N ALA A 128 0.17 -6.85 17.99
CA ALA A 128 0.22 -7.20 16.57
C ALA A 128 -0.45 -6.15 15.66
N ILE A 129 -1.53 -5.52 16.13
CA ILE A 129 -2.22 -4.45 15.39
C ILE A 129 -1.38 -3.17 15.42
N GLU A 130 -0.82 -2.79 16.58
CA GLU A 130 0.05 -1.61 16.73
C GLU A 130 1.33 -1.74 15.88
N GLU A 131 1.97 -2.90 15.87
CA GLU A 131 3.11 -3.20 14.99
C GLU A 131 2.76 -3.04 13.51
N ALA A 132 1.59 -3.54 13.10
CA ALA A 132 1.15 -3.42 11.71
C ALA A 132 0.81 -1.96 11.34
N LEU A 133 0.15 -1.21 12.23
CA LEU A 133 -0.14 0.21 12.04
C LEU A 133 1.15 1.05 11.92
N ALA A 134 2.18 0.74 12.69
CA ALA A 134 3.47 1.42 12.62
C ALA A 134 4.18 1.24 11.26
N ARG A 135 3.83 0.20 10.50
CA ARG A 135 4.36 -0.08 9.16
C ARG A 135 3.52 0.50 8.02
N VAL A 136 2.36 1.08 8.31
CA VAL A 136 1.55 1.78 7.31
C VAL A 136 2.20 3.13 7.01
N PRO A 137 2.35 3.52 5.74
CA PRO A 137 2.85 4.84 5.38
C PRO A 137 1.99 5.95 5.97
N VAL A 138 2.63 7.02 6.43
CA VAL A 138 1.94 8.21 6.94
C VAL A 138 1.67 9.17 5.79
N PRO A 139 0.41 9.54 5.54
CA PRO A 139 0.09 10.55 4.54
C PRO A 139 0.78 11.88 4.86
N LEU A 140 1.43 12.48 3.86
CA LEU A 140 2.00 13.82 3.96
C LEU A 140 0.96 14.86 3.56
N ALA A 141 0.85 15.94 4.34
CA ALA A 141 0.11 17.12 3.91
C ALA A 141 0.82 17.78 2.70
N ALA A 142 0.08 18.45 1.82
CA ALA A 142 0.64 19.08 0.63
C ALA A 142 1.79 20.08 0.96
N SER A 143 1.67 20.81 2.08
CA SER A 143 2.75 21.71 2.58
C SER A 143 4.03 20.96 2.94
N ASP A 144 3.89 19.74 3.45
CA ASP A 144 5.03 18.90 3.83
C ASP A 144 5.68 18.25 2.61
N VAL A 145 4.91 17.88 1.60
CA VAL A 145 5.43 17.36 0.32
C VAL A 145 6.40 18.38 -0.28
N ALA A 146 5.99 19.65 -0.41
CA ALA A 146 6.84 20.72 -0.97
C ALA A 146 8.17 20.94 -0.24
N SER A 147 8.24 20.59 1.06
CA SER A 147 9.45 20.74 1.87
C SER A 147 10.32 19.48 1.95
N LYS A 148 9.72 18.30 1.74
CA LYS A 148 10.39 17.00 1.94
C LYS A 148 10.69 16.26 0.65
N VAL A 149 10.11 16.70 -0.49
CA VAL A 149 10.26 16.00 -1.76
C VAL A 149 10.59 16.99 -2.86
N ALA A 150 11.61 16.69 -3.64
CA ALA A 150 11.86 17.35 -4.92
C ALA A 150 11.70 16.35 -6.05
N ILE A 151 11.00 16.74 -7.12
CA ILE A 151 10.80 15.92 -8.31
C ILE A 151 11.23 16.77 -9.51
N ASP A 152 12.31 16.36 -10.15
CA ASP A 152 12.91 17.04 -11.28
C ASP A 152 12.74 16.20 -12.55
N ALA A 153 12.14 16.77 -13.60
CA ALA A 153 12.02 16.11 -14.90
C ALA A 153 13.36 16.04 -15.61
N GLU A 154 13.71 14.87 -16.15
CA GLU A 154 14.96 14.62 -16.86
C GLU A 154 14.74 14.74 -18.38
N SER A 155 15.54 15.57 -19.04
CA SER A 155 15.50 15.74 -20.50
C SER A 155 16.44 14.79 -21.23
N GLY A 156 16.10 14.42 -22.47
CA GLY A 156 16.97 13.64 -23.33
C GLY A 156 16.98 12.12 -23.07
N GLN A 157 16.10 11.64 -22.22
CA GLN A 157 15.94 10.20 -21.97
C GLN A 157 15.06 9.54 -23.03
N ALA A 158 15.27 8.24 -23.26
CA ALA A 158 14.49 7.46 -24.22
C ALA A 158 13.02 7.29 -23.78
N LYS A 159 12.78 7.23 -22.48
CA LYS A 159 11.46 7.24 -21.85
C LYS A 159 11.36 8.45 -20.92
N PRO A 160 10.16 9.01 -20.70
CA PRO A 160 9.96 10.06 -19.69
C PRO A 160 10.45 9.61 -18.32
N GLN A 161 11.26 10.44 -17.70
CA GLN A 161 11.95 10.12 -16.47
C GLN A 161 12.00 11.33 -15.54
N TRP A 162 11.94 11.08 -14.25
CA TRP A 162 12.07 12.07 -13.19
C TRP A 162 13.04 11.58 -12.13
N THR A 163 13.80 12.50 -11.57
CA THR A 163 14.57 12.27 -10.35
C THR A 163 13.72 12.68 -9.15
N VAL A 164 13.48 11.74 -8.24
CA VAL A 164 12.77 11.98 -6.97
C VAL A 164 13.78 11.99 -5.84
N LYS A 165 13.88 13.13 -5.12
CA LYS A 165 14.77 13.31 -3.97
C LYS A 165 13.96 13.43 -2.69
N TRP A 166 14.27 12.62 -1.70
CA TRP A 166 13.66 12.64 -0.39
C TRP A 166 14.53 13.45 0.59
N HIS A 167 13.96 14.49 1.19
CA HIS A 167 14.63 15.38 2.16
C HIS A 167 14.09 15.19 3.59
N GLY A 168 13.26 14.17 3.85
CA GLY A 168 12.80 13.86 5.20
C GLY A 168 13.93 13.37 6.12
N SER A 169 13.68 13.35 7.42
CA SER A 169 14.68 13.01 8.44
C SER A 169 15.10 11.52 8.43
N ALA A 170 14.22 10.64 7.97
CA ALA A 170 14.52 9.20 7.87
C ALA A 170 15.16 8.89 6.52
N ALA A 171 16.18 8.01 6.52
CA ALA A 171 16.76 7.51 5.28
C ALA A 171 15.73 6.74 4.48
N ALA A 172 15.55 7.09 3.21
CA ALA A 172 14.68 6.37 2.29
C ALA A 172 15.38 5.09 1.80
N VAL A 173 14.68 3.97 1.95
CA VAL A 173 15.15 2.64 1.56
C VAL A 173 14.68 2.31 0.15
N ASP A 174 13.40 2.59 -0.16
CA ASP A 174 12.78 2.31 -1.44
C ASP A 174 11.70 3.36 -1.77
N LEU A 175 11.27 3.38 -3.04
CA LEU A 175 10.18 4.20 -3.56
C LEU A 175 9.22 3.30 -4.34
N PHE A 176 7.94 3.40 -4.06
CA PHE A 176 6.87 2.72 -4.81
C PHE A 176 5.97 3.76 -5.45
N ALA A 177 5.55 3.50 -6.69
CA ALA A 177 4.67 4.37 -7.45
C ALA A 177 3.36 3.63 -7.78
N GLU A 178 2.25 4.29 -7.52
CA GLU A 178 0.91 3.85 -7.91
C GLU A 178 0.39 4.82 -8.95
N ALA A 179 0.03 4.32 -10.10
CA ALA A 179 -0.36 5.11 -11.25
C ALA A 179 -1.85 4.97 -11.56
N PRO A 180 -2.49 5.98 -12.16
CA PRO A 180 -3.82 5.83 -12.71
C PRO A 180 -3.84 4.89 -13.92
N GLU A 181 -5.04 4.45 -14.30
CA GLU A 181 -5.24 3.51 -15.40
C GLU A 181 -4.54 3.95 -16.69
N GLY A 182 -3.86 3.01 -17.34
CA GLY A 182 -3.09 3.22 -18.55
C GLY A 182 -1.67 3.76 -18.37
N TRP A 183 -1.29 4.10 -17.13
CA TRP A 183 0.08 4.43 -16.79
C TRP A 183 0.75 3.27 -16.05
N ALA A 184 2.06 3.13 -16.27
CA ALA A 184 2.90 2.28 -15.44
C ALA A 184 4.23 3.00 -15.15
N PHE A 185 4.76 2.82 -13.95
CA PHE A 185 6.02 3.43 -13.54
C PHE A 185 6.98 2.42 -12.95
N ASP A 186 8.24 2.52 -13.38
CA ASP A 186 9.37 1.83 -12.75
C ASP A 186 10.08 2.80 -11.81
N THR A 187 10.50 2.32 -10.66
CA THR A 187 11.25 3.10 -9.68
C THR A 187 12.54 2.39 -9.30
N HIS A 188 13.66 3.12 -9.32
CA HIS A 188 14.96 2.58 -8.92
C HIS A 188 15.70 3.54 -8.00
N LYS A 189 16.26 3.02 -6.92
CA LYS A 189 17.15 3.80 -6.05
C LYS A 189 18.49 4.01 -6.77
N THR A 190 18.96 5.26 -6.82
CA THR A 190 20.25 5.61 -7.44
C THR A 190 21.34 5.84 -6.40
N VAL A 191 21.19 6.85 -5.56
CA VAL A 191 22.07 7.17 -4.45
C VAL A 191 21.22 7.45 -3.20
N ASP A 192 21.85 7.83 -2.11
CA ASP A 192 21.15 8.10 -0.85
C ASP A 192 19.95 9.05 -1.02
N ASN A 193 18.77 8.58 -0.61
CA ASN A 193 17.50 9.32 -0.66
C ASN A 193 17.08 9.82 -2.07
N THR A 194 17.70 9.28 -3.14
CA THR A 194 17.41 9.68 -4.52
C THR A 194 16.98 8.46 -5.33
N PHE A 195 15.92 8.64 -6.09
CA PHE A 195 15.31 7.60 -6.91
C PHE A 195 15.07 8.13 -8.32
N THR A 196 15.13 7.23 -9.29
CA THR A 196 14.63 7.44 -10.64
C THR A 196 13.21 6.93 -10.70
N LEU A 197 12.30 7.71 -11.29
CA LEU A 197 10.93 7.35 -11.63
C LEU A 197 10.82 7.39 -13.16
N THR A 198 10.54 6.28 -13.80
CA THR A 198 10.47 6.17 -15.26
C THR A 198 9.06 5.74 -15.67
N ALA A 199 8.42 6.47 -16.59
CA ALA A 199 7.15 6.04 -17.15
C ALA A 199 7.39 4.86 -18.11
N ALA A 200 6.97 3.66 -17.73
CA ALA A 200 7.07 2.45 -18.52
C ALA A 200 5.96 2.39 -19.58
N GLU A 201 4.73 2.77 -19.19
CA GLU A 201 3.56 2.91 -20.05
C GLU A 201 2.93 4.28 -19.90
N ILE A 202 2.40 4.84 -20.99
CA ILE A 202 1.84 6.17 -21.07
C ILE A 202 0.62 6.16 -21.99
N PRO A 203 -0.56 6.62 -21.56
CA PRO A 203 -1.70 6.78 -22.44
C PRO A 203 -1.42 7.81 -23.54
N ALA A 204 -1.97 7.59 -24.73
CA ALA A 204 -1.76 8.51 -25.86
C ALA A 204 -2.29 9.91 -25.54
N LYS A 205 -1.46 10.94 -25.85
CA LYS A 205 -1.77 12.38 -25.72
C LYS A 205 -1.78 12.93 -24.29
N GLU A 206 -1.45 12.14 -23.29
CA GLU A 206 -1.33 12.65 -21.92
C GLU A 206 0.00 13.41 -21.75
N THR A 207 -0.07 14.57 -21.09
CA THR A 207 1.08 15.44 -20.85
C THR A 207 1.38 15.64 -19.35
N HIS A 208 0.50 15.18 -18.51
CA HIS A 208 0.64 15.23 -17.05
C HIS A 208 -0.11 14.06 -16.42
N VAL A 209 0.30 13.68 -15.22
CA VAL A 209 -0.31 12.61 -14.42
C VAL A 209 -0.12 12.90 -12.95
N ASP A 210 -1.12 12.60 -12.13
CA ASP A 210 -0.98 12.55 -10.68
C ASP A 210 -0.55 11.13 -10.29
N VAL A 211 0.64 11.00 -9.74
CA VAL A 211 1.16 9.73 -9.24
C VAL A 211 1.07 9.70 -7.72
N HIS A 212 0.66 8.56 -7.16
CA HIS A 212 0.74 8.33 -5.73
C HIS A 212 2.05 7.62 -5.39
N LEU A 213 2.87 8.23 -4.55
CA LEU A 213 4.20 7.75 -4.20
C LEU A 213 4.26 7.33 -2.73
N THR A 214 4.87 6.17 -2.49
CA THR A 214 5.21 5.69 -1.16
C THR A 214 6.72 5.65 -0.99
N VAL A 215 7.27 6.50 -0.12
CA VAL A 215 8.67 6.45 0.31
C VAL A 215 8.78 5.50 1.48
N ALA A 216 9.41 4.35 1.28
CA ALA A 216 9.75 3.43 2.35
C ALA A 216 10.98 3.93 3.09
N GLY A 217 10.85 4.18 4.39
CA GLY A 217 11.96 4.52 5.26
C GLY A 217 12.37 3.35 6.16
N ALA A 218 13.56 3.42 6.75
CA ALA A 218 14.05 2.41 7.68
C ALA A 218 13.15 2.29 8.92
N ASP A 219 12.72 3.43 9.47
CA ASP A 219 11.92 3.47 10.70
C ASP A 219 10.47 3.90 10.42
N LYS A 220 10.27 4.80 9.47
CA LYS A 220 8.97 5.36 9.15
C LYS A 220 8.84 5.62 7.67
N SER A 221 7.68 5.28 7.12
CA SER A 221 7.35 5.44 5.71
C SER A 221 6.30 6.52 5.50
N TYR A 222 6.28 7.11 4.32
CA TYR A 222 5.38 8.21 3.99
C TYR A 222 4.75 7.99 2.63
N GLU A 223 3.52 8.48 2.44
CA GLU A 223 2.84 8.45 1.16
C GLU A 223 2.28 9.84 0.82
N PHE A 224 2.25 10.17 -0.47
CA PHE A 224 1.76 11.46 -0.98
C PHE A 224 1.45 11.36 -2.47
N SER A 225 0.62 12.28 -2.96
CA SER A 225 0.40 12.44 -4.41
C SER A 225 1.22 13.62 -4.93
N ALA A 226 1.74 13.46 -6.14
CA ALA A 226 2.50 14.50 -6.83
C ALA A 226 2.11 14.58 -8.30
N PRO A 227 1.87 15.79 -8.84
CA PRO A 227 1.67 15.98 -10.28
C PRO A 227 3.01 15.88 -11.00
N LEU A 228 3.05 15.07 -12.05
CA LEU A 228 4.18 14.97 -12.96
C LEU A 228 3.83 15.60 -14.30
N THR A 229 4.68 16.50 -14.79
CA THR A 229 4.60 17.03 -16.15
C THR A 229 5.62 16.31 -17.02
N MET A 230 5.22 15.94 -18.22
CA MET A 230 6.10 15.24 -19.16
C MET A 230 7.35 16.07 -19.46
N PRO A 231 8.56 15.47 -19.45
CA PRO A 231 9.78 16.14 -19.88
C PRO A 231 9.67 16.65 -21.30
N ALA A 232 10.28 17.80 -21.59
CA ALA A 232 10.27 18.37 -22.93
C ALA A 232 10.95 17.42 -23.95
N GLY A 233 10.24 17.14 -25.06
CA GLY A 233 10.74 16.24 -26.10
C GLY A 233 10.43 14.75 -25.91
N ALA A 234 9.85 14.36 -24.78
CA ALA A 234 9.36 13.01 -24.60
C ALA A 234 8.06 12.81 -25.41
N GLN A 235 8.05 11.84 -26.31
CA GLN A 235 6.84 11.45 -27.07
C GLN A 235 6.34 10.11 -26.57
N ALA A 236 5.04 10.01 -26.31
CA ALA A 236 4.37 8.70 -26.23
C ALA A 236 4.50 8.02 -27.60
N LYS A 237 5.10 6.85 -27.64
CA LYS A 237 5.15 6.01 -28.84
C LYS A 237 3.89 5.20 -28.98
#